data_a9a62681c07aadd921c396954dc1914c
#
_entry.id   a9a62681c07aadd921c396954dc1914c
#
_cell.length_a   1.000
_cell.length_b   1.000
_cell.length_c   1.000
_cell.angle_alpha   90.00
_cell.angle_beta   90.00
_cell.angle_gamma   90.00
#
_symmetry.space_group_name_H-M   'P 1'
#
loop_
_entity.id
_entity.type
_entity.pdbx_description
1 polymer ?
#
loop_
_entity_poly.entity_id
_entity_poly.type
_entity_poly.pdbx_seq_one_letter_code
_entity_poly.pdbx_strand_id
1 'polypeptide(L)'
;MNARQIMKRTATASTIPTVPSSSDHTDGTWLATDIYKGEMFYNEANDSLWTRGTNGIVHLGGRAKLVIPTAQVLTLNSVPVAFGLTVPTGYAIQGITASLKLDFNSVAYATNTQVKLLINGAAQYQFIFNSAVLASAANTFNSVGMGALSGNNLISATDMTVTVNTGDPTAGNSDITIYLTYVLIKI
;
A
#
# COMPACT_ATOMS: atom_id res chain seq x y z
N MET A 1 2.40 25.68 -29.82
CA MET A 1 1.18 25.30 -29.09
C MET A 1 1.59 24.95 -27.66
N ASN A 2 1.16 25.73 -26.67
CA ASN A 2 1.49 25.42 -25.27
C ASN A 2 0.60 24.26 -24.81
N ALA A 3 1.17 23.08 -24.63
CA ALA A 3 0.45 21.94 -24.08
C ALA A 3 0.10 22.23 -22.61
N ARG A 4 -1.19 22.37 -22.29
CA ARG A 4 -1.67 22.51 -20.93
C ARG A 4 -1.88 21.12 -20.35
N GLN A 5 -1.11 20.77 -19.33
CA GLN A 5 -1.32 19.55 -18.60
C GLN A 5 -2.42 19.78 -17.55
N ILE A 6 -3.48 18.97 -17.59
CA ILE A 6 -4.57 19.01 -16.63
C ILE A 6 -4.38 17.87 -15.65
N MET A 7 -4.41 18.17 -14.36
CA MET A 7 -4.43 17.20 -13.28
C MET A 7 -5.75 17.34 -12.51
N LYS A 8 -6.53 16.27 -12.50
CA LYS A 8 -7.75 16.16 -11.68
C LYS A 8 -7.43 15.54 -10.35
N ARG A 9 -8.17 15.89 -9.29
CA ARG A 9 -7.96 15.42 -7.94
C ARG A 9 -9.24 14.96 -7.28
N THR A 10 -9.13 13.99 -6.39
CA THR A 10 -10.20 13.56 -5.50
C THR A 10 -9.64 13.23 -4.12
N ALA A 11 -10.44 13.47 -3.07
CA ALA A 11 -10.14 13.04 -1.70
C ALA A 11 -11.01 11.85 -1.26
N THR A 12 -11.78 11.26 -2.18
CA THR A 12 -12.62 10.09 -1.89
C THR A 12 -11.82 8.81 -2.07
N ALA A 13 -11.68 8.04 -1.01
CA ALA A 13 -10.95 6.77 -1.04
C ALA A 13 -11.51 5.82 -2.11
N SER A 14 -10.63 5.01 -2.69
CA SER A 14 -10.96 4.01 -3.74
C SER A 14 -11.57 4.56 -5.03
N THR A 15 -11.64 5.89 -5.19
CA THR A 15 -12.07 6.49 -6.46
C THR A 15 -10.98 6.29 -7.51
N ILE A 16 -11.36 5.72 -8.64
CA ILE A 16 -10.51 5.53 -9.81
C ILE A 16 -11.01 6.43 -10.97
N PRO A 17 -10.12 6.84 -11.87
CA PRO A 17 -10.56 7.58 -13.04
C PRO A 17 -11.35 6.69 -14.00
N THR A 18 -12.20 7.33 -14.79
CA THR A 18 -13.04 6.69 -15.79
C THR A 18 -12.68 7.21 -17.20
N VAL A 19 -13.04 6.41 -18.21
CA VAL A 19 -12.92 6.82 -19.61
C VAL A 19 -14.21 7.57 -19.97
N PRO A 20 -14.12 8.81 -20.46
CA PRO A 20 -15.31 9.54 -20.88
C PRO A 20 -16.06 8.81 -21.98
N SER A 21 -17.38 8.90 -21.96
CA SER A 21 -18.28 8.34 -22.98
C SER A 21 -18.18 9.08 -24.33
N SER A 22 -17.72 10.32 -24.30
CA SER A 22 -17.50 11.17 -25.45
C SER A 22 -16.06 11.65 -25.56
N SER A 23 -15.63 12.02 -26.75
CA SER A 23 -14.32 12.64 -26.98
C SER A 23 -14.30 14.13 -26.67
N ASP A 24 -15.45 14.74 -26.41
CA ASP A 24 -15.62 16.17 -26.19
C ASP A 24 -16.11 16.48 -24.76
N HIS A 25 -15.44 17.40 -24.08
CA HIS A 25 -15.86 17.91 -22.79
C HIS A 25 -17.14 18.77 -22.81
N THR A 26 -17.57 19.18 -23.97
CA THR A 26 -18.65 20.18 -24.12
C THR A 26 -20.03 19.56 -24.20
N ASP A 27 -20.15 18.24 -24.36
CA ASP A 27 -21.43 17.55 -24.51
C ASP A 27 -22.21 17.34 -23.21
N GLY A 28 -21.64 17.73 -22.08
CA GLY A 28 -22.27 17.61 -20.75
C GLY A 28 -22.35 16.18 -20.17
N THR A 29 -21.77 15.19 -20.85
CA THR A 29 -21.82 13.78 -20.41
C THR A 29 -20.62 13.36 -19.58
N TRP A 30 -19.62 14.22 -19.41
CA TRP A 30 -18.42 13.91 -18.68
C TRP A 30 -18.65 13.89 -17.16
N LEU A 31 -17.94 12.98 -16.49
CA LEU A 31 -17.93 12.88 -15.03
C LEU A 31 -16.66 13.53 -14.45
N ALA A 32 -16.73 13.93 -13.18
CA ALA A 32 -15.58 14.49 -12.47
C ALA A 32 -14.37 13.52 -12.42
N THR A 33 -14.63 12.22 -12.55
CA THR A 33 -13.64 11.15 -12.59
C THR A 33 -13.07 10.89 -13.99
N ASP A 34 -13.69 11.39 -15.05
CA ASP A 34 -13.26 11.15 -16.42
C ASP A 34 -11.91 11.80 -16.70
N ILE A 35 -11.01 11.05 -17.34
CA ILE A 35 -9.74 11.57 -17.84
C ILE A 35 -9.58 11.29 -19.34
N TYR A 36 -9.07 12.29 -20.05
CA TYR A 36 -8.74 12.20 -21.48
C TYR A 36 -7.29 11.74 -21.65
N LYS A 37 -6.92 11.37 -22.90
CA LYS A 37 -5.55 10.94 -23.19
C LYS A 37 -4.54 12.02 -22.82
N GLY A 38 -3.54 11.65 -22.04
CA GLY A 38 -2.50 12.54 -21.54
C GLY A 38 -2.86 13.33 -20.28
N GLU A 39 -4.10 13.20 -19.77
CA GLU A 39 -4.46 13.78 -18.48
C GLU A 39 -4.00 12.88 -17.32
N MET A 40 -3.82 13.50 -16.16
CA MET A 40 -3.51 12.83 -14.91
C MET A 40 -4.65 12.96 -13.91
N PHE A 41 -4.80 11.95 -13.07
CA PHE A 41 -5.74 11.92 -11.97
C PHE A 41 -5.00 11.51 -10.69
N TYR A 42 -5.11 12.34 -9.66
CA TYR A 42 -4.51 12.08 -8.35
C TYR A 42 -5.59 11.85 -7.31
N ASN A 43 -5.50 10.72 -6.61
CA ASN A 43 -6.35 10.44 -5.47
C ASN A 43 -5.57 10.72 -4.19
N GLU A 44 -5.96 11.80 -3.49
CA GLU A 44 -5.31 12.27 -2.26
C GLU A 44 -5.55 11.33 -1.07
N ALA A 45 -6.66 10.59 -1.08
CA ALA A 45 -7.03 9.72 0.05
C ALA A 45 -6.14 8.47 0.15
N ASN A 46 -5.52 8.06 -0.95
CA ASN A 46 -4.66 6.87 -1.00
C ASN A 46 -3.35 7.09 -1.75
N ASP A 47 -2.94 8.36 -1.92
CA ASP A 47 -1.70 8.77 -2.58
C ASP A 47 -1.46 8.05 -3.92
N SER A 48 -2.51 7.91 -4.73
CA SER A 48 -2.41 7.18 -6.00
C SER A 48 -2.50 8.09 -7.21
N LEU A 49 -1.66 7.83 -8.20
CA LEU A 49 -1.55 8.59 -9.43
C LEU A 49 -1.92 7.73 -10.63
N TRP A 50 -2.74 8.28 -11.51
CA TRP A 50 -3.24 7.62 -12.71
C TRP A 50 -3.04 8.48 -13.95
N THR A 51 -2.98 7.85 -15.10
CA THR A 51 -2.99 8.52 -16.42
C THR A 51 -3.78 7.69 -17.41
N ARG A 52 -4.14 8.33 -18.55
CA ARG A 52 -4.75 7.65 -19.68
C ARG A 52 -3.86 7.69 -20.89
N GLY A 53 -3.42 6.52 -21.31
CA GLY A 53 -2.70 6.30 -22.57
C GLY A 53 -3.62 5.84 -23.70
N THR A 54 -3.01 5.35 -24.78
CA THR A 54 -3.73 4.78 -25.94
C THR A 54 -4.48 3.50 -25.55
N ASN A 55 -3.93 2.69 -24.67
CA ASN A 55 -4.48 1.40 -24.27
C ASN A 55 -5.39 1.48 -23.03
N GLY A 56 -5.81 2.68 -22.61
CA GLY A 56 -6.71 2.89 -21.49
C GLY A 56 -6.05 3.57 -20.29
N ILE A 57 -6.67 3.37 -19.13
CA ILE A 57 -6.24 3.97 -17.87
C ILE A 57 -5.18 3.09 -17.21
N VAL A 58 -4.09 3.72 -16.79
CA VAL A 58 -2.95 3.09 -16.14
C VAL A 58 -2.71 3.71 -14.77
N HIS A 59 -2.56 2.89 -13.75
CA HIS A 59 -2.09 3.32 -12.43
C HIS A 59 -0.57 3.45 -12.46
N LEU A 60 -0.07 4.65 -12.17
CA LEU A 60 1.36 4.94 -12.18
C LEU A 60 2.05 4.60 -10.86
N GLY A 61 1.30 4.54 -9.78
CA GLY A 61 1.77 4.15 -8.47
C GLY A 61 0.96 4.75 -7.33
N GLY A 62 1.00 4.09 -6.20
CA GLY A 62 0.40 4.54 -4.97
C GLY A 62 1.29 4.23 -3.77
N ARG A 63 1.03 4.94 -2.68
CA ARG A 63 1.65 4.72 -1.39
C ARG A 63 0.59 4.51 -0.34
N ALA A 64 0.85 3.58 0.56
CA ALA A 64 0.03 3.38 1.74
C ALA A 64 0.94 3.37 2.98
N LYS A 65 0.41 3.84 4.10
CA LYS A 65 1.14 3.96 5.37
C LYS A 65 0.29 3.41 6.49
N LEU A 66 0.88 2.59 7.34
CA LEU A 66 0.29 2.10 8.57
C LEU A 66 1.23 2.42 9.74
N VAL A 67 0.72 3.10 10.75
CA VAL A 67 1.40 3.30 12.03
C VAL A 67 0.83 2.31 13.03
N ILE A 68 1.69 1.54 13.68
CA ILE A 68 1.32 0.56 14.70
C ILE A 68 1.95 1.02 16.03
N PRO A 69 1.13 1.48 16.98
CA PRO A 69 1.62 1.93 18.28
C PRO A 69 2.13 0.75 19.12
N THR A 70 3.01 1.04 20.05
CA THR A 70 3.66 0.08 20.94
C THR A 70 2.72 -0.98 21.50
N ALA A 71 1.55 -0.59 22.00
CA ALA A 71 0.59 -1.52 22.59
C ALA A 71 0.12 -2.60 21.60
N GLN A 72 -0.03 -2.26 20.32
CA GLN A 72 -0.36 -3.21 19.27
C GLN A 72 0.84 -4.03 18.84
N VAL A 73 2.05 -3.47 18.84
CA VAL A 73 3.27 -4.23 18.53
C VAL A 73 3.46 -5.38 19.52
N LEU A 74 3.19 -5.14 20.81
CA LEU A 74 3.32 -6.15 21.88
C LEU A 74 2.28 -7.28 21.79
N THR A 75 1.26 -7.15 20.95
CA THR A 75 0.21 -8.18 20.74
C THR A 75 0.11 -8.59 19.26
N LEU A 76 1.10 -8.29 18.45
CA LEU A 76 1.01 -8.33 16.98
C LEU A 76 0.88 -9.75 16.40
N ASN A 77 1.24 -10.79 17.14
CA ASN A 77 0.98 -12.18 16.75
C ASN A 77 -0.42 -12.62 17.13
N SER A 78 -0.82 -12.37 18.36
CA SER A 78 -2.15 -12.77 18.87
C SER A 78 -3.28 -11.92 18.28
N VAL A 79 -2.99 -10.67 17.94
CA VAL A 79 -3.95 -9.71 17.33
C VAL A 79 -3.28 -9.02 16.12
N PRO A 80 -3.21 -9.68 14.96
CA PRO A 80 -2.66 -9.06 13.75
C PRO A 80 -3.40 -7.78 13.36
N VAL A 81 -2.67 -6.80 12.86
CA VAL A 81 -3.21 -5.47 12.50
C VAL A 81 -3.49 -5.40 11.01
N ALA A 82 -4.72 -5.06 10.63
CA ALA A 82 -5.08 -4.85 9.23
C ALA A 82 -4.35 -3.63 8.65
N PHE A 83 -3.82 -3.78 7.43
CA PHE A 83 -3.13 -2.68 6.75
C PHE A 83 -4.09 -1.61 6.23
N GLY A 84 -5.35 -1.97 5.98
CA GLY A 84 -6.40 -1.02 5.60
C GLY A 84 -6.34 -0.50 4.15
N LEU A 85 -5.53 -1.10 3.28
CA LEU A 85 -5.51 -0.76 1.87
C LEU A 85 -6.69 -1.40 1.12
N THR A 86 -7.51 -0.57 0.48
CA THR A 86 -8.66 -1.05 -0.32
C THR A 86 -8.28 -1.09 -1.80
N VAL A 87 -8.47 -2.24 -2.42
CA VAL A 87 -8.28 -2.43 -3.87
C VAL A 87 -9.62 -2.20 -4.57
N PRO A 88 -9.67 -1.31 -5.58
CA PRO A 88 -10.90 -1.10 -6.34
C PRO A 88 -11.33 -2.37 -7.09
N THR A 89 -12.65 -2.55 -7.26
CA THR A 89 -13.21 -3.68 -8.03
C THR A 89 -12.65 -3.73 -9.45
N GLY A 90 -12.29 -4.91 -9.92
CA GLY A 90 -11.68 -5.12 -11.24
C GLY A 90 -10.18 -4.78 -11.32
N TYR A 91 -9.54 -4.56 -10.16
CA TYR A 91 -8.09 -4.36 -10.06
C TYR A 91 -7.47 -5.36 -9.09
N ALA A 92 -6.19 -5.61 -9.30
CA ALA A 92 -5.33 -6.34 -8.38
C ALA A 92 -4.11 -5.50 -8.00
N ILE A 93 -3.56 -5.75 -6.81
CA ILE A 93 -2.29 -5.14 -6.39
C ILE A 93 -1.14 -5.95 -6.94
N GLN A 94 -0.20 -5.25 -7.55
CA GLN A 94 1.17 -5.71 -7.69
C GLN A 94 1.99 -4.98 -6.64
N GLY A 95 2.29 -5.64 -5.52
CA GLY A 95 3.15 -5.07 -4.49
C GLY A 95 4.58 -4.96 -5.01
N ILE A 96 5.17 -3.76 -4.93
CA ILE A 96 6.52 -3.49 -5.40
C ILE A 96 7.50 -3.58 -4.24
N THR A 97 7.29 -2.80 -3.19
CA THR A 97 8.14 -2.77 -1.99
C THR A 97 7.35 -2.49 -0.74
N ALA A 98 7.80 -3.04 0.38
CA ALA A 98 7.38 -2.65 1.71
C ALA A 98 8.58 -2.20 2.53
N SER A 99 8.38 -1.20 3.39
CA SER A 99 9.43 -0.67 4.26
C SER A 99 8.90 -0.59 5.68
N LEU A 100 9.71 -1.06 6.62
CA LEU A 100 9.45 -0.98 8.06
C LEU A 100 10.39 0.04 8.68
N LYS A 101 9.84 1.00 9.40
CA LYS A 101 10.56 1.98 10.20
C LYS A 101 10.27 1.74 11.67
N LEU A 102 11.29 1.72 12.50
CA LEU A 102 11.20 1.78 13.96
C LEU A 102 11.51 3.21 14.41
N ASP A 103 10.59 3.84 15.12
CA ASP A 103 10.82 5.09 15.83
C ASP A 103 11.19 4.75 17.28
N PHE A 104 12.50 4.49 17.51
CA PHE A 104 13.01 4.03 18.79
C PHE A 104 12.77 5.06 19.90
N ASN A 105 12.18 4.63 20.99
CA ASN A 105 11.98 5.45 22.18
C ASN A 105 13.08 5.22 23.22
N SER A 106 13.04 4.11 23.96
CA SER A 106 14.05 3.89 25.01
C SER A 106 14.33 2.40 25.31
N VAL A 107 13.40 1.51 24.93
CA VAL A 107 13.53 0.06 25.18
C VAL A 107 13.32 -0.70 23.89
N ALA A 108 14.29 -1.48 23.46
CA ALA A 108 14.19 -2.35 22.30
C ALA A 108 13.23 -3.52 22.56
N TYR A 109 12.58 -4.00 21.51
CA TYR A 109 11.79 -5.22 21.59
C TYR A 109 12.71 -6.45 21.74
N ALA A 110 12.28 -7.39 22.55
CA ALA A 110 12.93 -8.68 22.70
C ALA A 110 12.00 -9.79 22.20
N THR A 111 12.55 -10.94 21.83
CA THR A 111 11.88 -12.11 21.28
C THR A 111 10.92 -11.82 20.13
N ASN A 112 10.67 -12.76 19.26
CA ASN A 112 9.65 -12.67 18.17
C ASN A 112 9.66 -11.36 17.37
N THR A 113 10.83 -10.82 17.08
CA THR A 113 11.03 -9.48 16.51
C THR A 113 10.93 -9.44 14.98
N GLN A 114 10.62 -10.56 14.31
CA GLN A 114 10.49 -10.62 12.86
C GLN A 114 9.07 -10.22 12.41
N VAL A 115 8.91 -8.97 11.99
CA VAL A 115 7.65 -8.46 11.44
C VAL A 115 7.42 -9.00 10.03
N LYS A 116 6.19 -9.29 9.71
CA LYS A 116 5.70 -9.73 8.40
C LYS A 116 4.49 -8.92 7.98
N LEU A 117 4.41 -8.57 6.70
CA LEU A 117 3.19 -8.13 6.05
C LEU A 117 2.68 -9.28 5.19
N LEU A 118 1.57 -9.88 5.60
CA LEU A 118 0.90 -10.96 4.89
C LEU A 118 -0.14 -10.40 3.93
N ILE A 119 -0.29 -11.06 2.79
CA ILE A 119 -1.33 -10.73 1.80
C ILE A 119 -2.28 -11.91 1.73
N ASN A 120 -3.58 -11.67 1.85
CA ASN A 120 -4.65 -12.68 1.89
C ASN A 120 -4.47 -13.73 3.00
N GLY A 121 -3.82 -13.38 4.11
CA GLY A 121 -3.54 -14.29 5.20
C GLY A 121 -2.62 -15.47 4.84
N ALA A 122 -2.10 -15.51 3.62
CA ALA A 122 -1.32 -16.63 3.13
C ALA A 122 0.18 -16.43 3.38
N ALA A 123 0.81 -17.42 4.03
CA ALA A 123 2.24 -17.39 4.32
C ALA A 123 3.14 -17.32 3.07
N GLN A 124 2.62 -17.64 1.90
CA GLN A 124 3.37 -17.63 0.64
C GLN A 124 3.42 -16.25 -0.06
N TYR A 125 2.62 -15.29 0.39
CA TYR A 125 2.61 -13.92 -0.13
C TYR A 125 2.92 -12.96 1.00
N GLN A 126 4.19 -12.77 1.29
CA GLN A 126 4.58 -11.98 2.45
C GLN A 126 5.82 -11.13 2.17
N PHE A 127 5.85 -9.96 2.81
CA PHE A 127 7.08 -9.21 3.03
C PHE A 127 7.61 -9.59 4.41
N ILE A 128 8.84 -10.07 4.47
CA ILE A 128 9.48 -10.45 5.73
C ILE A 128 10.57 -9.43 6.01
N PHE A 129 10.39 -8.65 7.08
CA PHE A 129 11.38 -7.68 7.50
C PHE A 129 12.47 -8.32 8.35
N ASN A 130 13.65 -7.70 8.35
CA ASN A 130 14.75 -8.16 9.18
C ASN A 130 14.38 -8.05 10.67
N SER A 131 14.56 -9.13 11.42
CA SER A 131 14.28 -9.17 12.87
C SER A 131 15.09 -8.14 13.67
N ALA A 132 16.27 -7.76 13.19
CA ALA A 132 17.11 -6.74 13.83
C ALA A 132 16.43 -5.35 13.89
N VAL A 133 15.40 -5.09 13.09
CA VAL A 133 14.71 -3.78 13.12
C VAL A 133 14.01 -3.56 14.45
N LEU A 134 13.15 -4.50 14.89
CA LEU A 134 12.47 -4.37 16.18
C LEU A 134 13.44 -4.49 17.36
N ALA A 135 14.48 -5.29 17.24
CA ALA A 135 15.50 -5.46 18.27
C ALA A 135 16.52 -4.30 18.34
N SER A 136 16.39 -3.30 17.48
CA SER A 136 17.30 -2.16 17.45
C SER A 136 17.08 -1.23 18.65
N ALA A 137 18.19 -0.75 19.20
CA ALA A 137 18.22 0.32 20.22
C ALA A 137 18.41 1.72 19.60
N ALA A 138 18.04 1.88 18.34
CA ALA A 138 18.10 3.14 17.60
C ALA A 138 17.02 3.18 16.52
N ASN A 139 16.73 4.38 16.00
CA ASN A 139 15.86 4.52 14.83
C ASN A 139 16.41 3.67 13.67
N THR A 140 15.59 2.80 13.14
CA THR A 140 16.01 1.84 12.12
C THR A 140 14.98 1.74 11.01
N PHE A 141 15.46 1.44 9.83
CA PHE A 141 14.65 1.30 8.62
C PHE A 141 15.09 0.06 7.83
N ASN A 142 14.14 -0.69 7.31
CA ASN A 142 14.40 -1.85 6.45
C ASN A 142 13.39 -1.88 5.30
N SER A 143 13.86 -1.97 4.07
CA SER A 143 13.04 -2.15 2.88
C SER A 143 13.19 -3.55 2.33
N VAL A 144 12.09 -4.14 1.93
CA VAL A 144 12.04 -5.46 1.31
C VAL A 144 11.18 -5.44 0.04
N GLY A 145 11.66 -6.11 -0.99
CA GLY A 145 10.84 -6.41 -2.17
C GLY A 145 9.90 -7.58 -1.88
N MET A 146 8.84 -7.70 -2.66
CA MET A 146 7.98 -8.87 -2.61
C MET A 146 8.79 -10.10 -3.06
N GLY A 147 8.82 -11.13 -2.23
CA GLY A 147 9.41 -12.43 -2.60
C GLY A 147 8.73 -13.00 -3.85
N ALA A 148 9.40 -13.89 -4.57
CA ALA A 148 8.84 -14.52 -5.75
C ALA A 148 7.49 -15.18 -5.43
N LEU A 149 6.44 -14.74 -6.10
CA LEU A 149 5.12 -15.34 -5.99
C LEU A 149 5.17 -16.70 -6.70
N SER A 150 5.08 -17.78 -5.93
CA SER A 150 4.86 -19.10 -6.52
C SER A 150 3.36 -19.32 -6.70
N GLY A 151 2.84 -19.10 -7.91
CA GLY A 151 1.45 -19.35 -8.27
C GLY A 151 0.77 -18.20 -9.00
N ASN A 152 -0.32 -18.51 -9.71
CA ASN A 152 -1.09 -17.60 -10.55
C ASN A 152 -2.11 -16.75 -9.77
N ASN A 153 -1.88 -16.44 -8.51
CA ASN A 153 -2.85 -15.73 -7.69
C ASN A 153 -2.69 -14.23 -7.83
N LEU A 154 -3.62 -13.61 -8.52
CA LEU A 154 -3.81 -12.17 -8.51
C LEU A 154 -4.25 -11.73 -7.12
N ILE A 155 -3.58 -10.71 -6.58
CA ILE A 155 -3.93 -10.13 -5.28
C ILE A 155 -5.09 -9.16 -5.53
N SER A 156 -6.29 -9.72 -5.59
CA SER A 156 -7.53 -8.92 -5.73
C SER A 156 -8.17 -8.57 -4.38
N ALA A 157 -7.65 -9.13 -3.28
CA ALA A 157 -8.22 -8.96 -1.97
C ALA A 157 -7.51 -7.86 -1.16
N THR A 158 -8.29 -7.25 -0.31
CA THR A 158 -7.94 -6.16 0.57
C THR A 158 -7.28 -6.62 1.88
N ASP A 159 -7.13 -7.92 2.08
CA ASP A 159 -6.70 -8.50 3.35
C ASP A 159 -5.18 -8.53 3.45
N MET A 160 -4.61 -7.36 3.68
CA MET A 160 -3.23 -7.26 4.13
C MET A 160 -3.21 -7.14 5.64
N THR A 161 -2.43 -8.01 6.29
CA THR A 161 -2.28 -7.98 7.75
C THR A 161 -0.82 -7.95 8.14
N VAL A 162 -0.52 -7.16 9.16
CA VAL A 162 0.79 -7.12 9.79
C VAL A 162 0.77 -8.04 11.00
N THR A 163 1.77 -8.89 11.10
CA THR A 163 1.98 -9.82 12.23
C THR A 163 3.47 -10.01 12.48
N VAL A 164 3.81 -10.79 13.48
CA VAL A 164 5.17 -11.27 13.73
C VAL A 164 5.24 -12.79 13.65
N ASN A 165 6.46 -13.31 13.56
CA ASN A 165 6.70 -14.74 13.46
C ASN A 165 6.69 -15.35 14.87
N THR A 166 6.00 -16.46 15.09
CA THR A 166 6.10 -17.36 16.26
C THR A 166 5.57 -16.89 17.62
N GLY A 167 5.09 -15.69 17.82
CA GLY A 167 4.54 -15.24 19.10
C GLY A 167 4.67 -13.73 19.26
N ASP A 168 4.07 -13.18 20.29
CA ASP A 168 4.12 -11.75 20.53
C ASP A 168 5.52 -11.29 20.96
N PRO A 169 5.99 -10.11 20.53
CA PRO A 169 7.20 -9.50 21.03
C PRO A 169 7.10 -9.21 22.53
N THR A 170 8.22 -9.31 23.22
CA THR A 170 8.30 -8.94 24.64
C THR A 170 9.13 -7.68 24.81
N ALA A 171 8.89 -6.96 25.89
CA ALA A 171 9.48 -5.64 26.14
C ALA A 171 9.22 -4.67 24.98
N GLY A 172 9.98 -3.58 24.93
CA GLY A 172 9.87 -2.58 23.88
C GLY A 172 8.79 -1.53 24.14
N ASN A 173 9.06 -0.31 23.67
CA ASN A 173 8.14 0.82 23.86
C ASN A 173 8.18 1.80 22.70
N SER A 174 8.41 1.28 21.52
CA SER A 174 8.58 2.07 20.28
C SER A 174 7.43 1.82 19.32
N ASP A 175 7.00 2.85 18.61
CA ASP A 175 6.06 2.69 17.51
C ASP A 175 6.79 2.21 16.26
N ILE A 176 6.05 1.50 15.40
CA ILE A 176 6.54 1.14 14.07
C ILE A 176 5.66 1.73 12.99
N THR A 177 6.26 2.03 11.86
CA THR A 177 5.54 2.48 10.66
C THR A 177 5.89 1.58 9.49
N ILE A 178 4.87 1.08 8.79
CA ILE A 178 5.02 0.34 7.55
C ILE A 178 4.55 1.20 6.39
N TYR A 179 5.40 1.31 5.37
CA TYR A 179 5.09 1.93 4.09
C TYR A 179 5.00 0.85 3.02
N LEU A 180 4.00 0.94 2.17
CA LEU A 180 3.86 0.11 0.99
C LEU A 180 3.84 0.98 -0.25
N THR A 181 4.70 0.68 -1.23
CA THR A 181 4.61 1.23 -2.58
C THR A 181 4.04 0.15 -3.50
N TYR A 182 3.00 0.47 -4.26
CA TYR A 182 2.27 -0.52 -5.05
C TYR A 182 1.80 0.04 -6.40
N VAL A 183 1.48 -0.87 -7.31
CA VAL A 183 0.78 -0.57 -8.56
C VAL A 183 -0.51 -1.39 -8.60
N LEU A 184 -1.57 -0.82 -9.14
CA LEU A 184 -2.82 -1.51 -9.46
C LEU A 184 -2.80 -1.93 -10.92
N ILE A 185 -3.13 -3.18 -11.18
CA ILE A 185 -3.32 -3.73 -12.53
C ILE A 185 -4.79 -4.08 -12.71
N LYS A 186 -5.34 -3.77 -13.87
CA LYS A 186 -6.72 -4.15 -14.23
C LYS A 186 -6.77 -5.66 -14.53
N ILE A 187 -7.77 -6.36 -14.00
CA ILE A 187 -7.97 -7.82 -14.17
C ILE A 187 -9.30 -8.10 -14.84
#